data_01a9873749d449558173367b15e5a230
#
_entry.id   01a9873749d449558173367b15e5a230
#
_cell.length_a   1.000
_cell.length_b   1.000
_cell.length_c   1.000
_cell.angle_alpha   90.00
_cell.angle_beta   90.00
_cell.angle_gamma   90.00
#
_symmetry.space_group_name_H-M   'P 1'
#
loop_
_entity.id
_entity.type
_entity.pdbx_description
1 polymer ?
#
loop_
_entity_poly.entity_id
_entity_poly.type
_entity_poly.pdbx_seq_one_letter_code
_entity_poly.pdbx_strand_id
1 'polypeptide(L)'
;FVGGTANVTTRGRLILVNSGLSDAIVDIQSYTENAKQPVKSVNLKSKSYMQISLDSLAPGDKALAVQVVPRSGRVNAFMIDEQGAGLKALGGDFVNSYPIASKEIVIPAIPSQPPKKGQKASASHTLRILTPGDVNTTFTLEVLSADGSFVPVGMSSRSIDAGVVSEFSLDPKISASAFAVRITAPEPIVASVSSSVTVSRKKDFVWSTATPPLTPMSLAVTGLSPL
;
A
#
# COMPACT_ATOMS: atom_id res chain seq x y z
N PHE A 1 3.25 0.52 -6.39
CA PHE A 1 3.26 0.90 -4.97
C PHE A 1 1.95 1.61 -4.66
N VAL A 2 1.28 1.20 -3.60
CA VAL A 2 0.09 1.90 -3.09
C VAL A 2 0.39 2.30 -1.66
N GLY A 3 0.71 3.59 -1.46
CA GLY A 3 1.17 4.09 -0.16
C GLY A 3 1.99 5.36 -0.32
N GLY A 4 2.52 5.84 0.78
CA GLY A 4 3.27 7.09 0.82
C GLY A 4 2.38 8.33 0.86
N THR A 5 2.99 9.40 1.27
CA THR A 5 2.37 10.73 1.33
C THR A 5 3.32 11.75 0.70
N ALA A 6 2.76 12.70 -0.03
CA ALA A 6 3.51 13.79 -0.67
C ALA A 6 3.31 15.13 0.05
N ASN A 7 2.99 15.09 1.34
CA ASN A 7 2.81 16.28 2.17
C ASN A 7 4.17 16.86 2.58
N VAL A 8 4.24 18.17 2.78
CA VAL A 8 5.44 18.93 3.19
C VAL A 8 6.11 18.46 4.48
N THR A 9 5.44 17.68 5.31
CA THR A 9 5.98 17.12 6.56
C THR A 9 6.53 15.70 6.42
N THR A 10 6.43 15.12 5.21
CA THR A 10 6.88 13.76 4.91
C THR A 10 8.17 13.76 4.11
N ARG A 11 8.95 12.69 4.23
CA ARG A 11 10.21 12.50 3.50
C ARG A 11 10.19 11.23 2.67
N GLY A 12 9.02 10.87 2.14
CA GLY A 12 8.87 9.70 1.31
C GLY A 12 9.71 9.77 0.04
N ARG A 13 10.24 8.63 -0.39
CA ARG A 13 11.15 8.51 -1.54
C ARG A 13 10.83 7.29 -2.38
N LEU A 14 10.85 7.48 -3.69
CA LEU A 14 10.96 6.41 -4.67
C LEU A 14 12.44 6.25 -5.05
N ILE A 15 12.96 5.04 -4.93
CA ILE A 15 14.35 4.71 -5.25
C ILE A 15 14.33 3.77 -6.44
N LEU A 16 14.98 4.18 -7.53
CA LEU A 16 15.16 3.38 -8.74
C LEU A 16 16.61 2.93 -8.83
N VAL A 17 16.84 1.65 -9.09
CA VAL A 17 18.19 1.05 -9.18
C VAL A 17 18.34 0.34 -10.52
N ASN A 18 19.31 0.78 -11.31
CA ASN A 18 19.73 0.11 -12.53
C ASN A 18 21.06 -0.62 -12.29
N SER A 19 20.99 -1.92 -12.03
CA SER A 19 22.17 -2.78 -11.90
C SER A 19 22.70 -3.31 -13.24
N GLY A 20 22.00 -2.99 -14.33
CA GLY A 20 22.35 -3.43 -15.69
C GLY A 20 23.56 -2.72 -16.29
N LEU A 21 23.99 -3.21 -17.47
CA LEU A 21 25.13 -2.65 -18.23
C LEU A 21 24.72 -1.56 -19.21
N SER A 22 23.43 -1.32 -19.40
CA SER A 22 22.88 -0.30 -20.29
C SER A 22 21.99 0.67 -19.51
N ASP A 23 21.86 1.88 -20.02
CA ASP A 23 20.93 2.88 -19.49
C ASP A 23 19.48 2.35 -19.58
N ALA A 24 18.64 2.76 -18.66
CA ALA A 24 17.24 2.42 -18.62
C ALA A 24 16.37 3.67 -18.72
N ILE A 25 15.27 3.59 -19.44
CA ILE A 25 14.23 4.62 -19.49
C ILE A 25 13.04 4.10 -18.67
N VAL A 26 12.61 4.91 -17.73
CA VAL A 26 11.55 4.53 -16.79
C VAL A 26 10.46 5.60 -16.78
N ASP A 27 9.23 5.17 -16.99
CA ASP A 27 8.06 6.01 -16.79
C ASP A 27 7.52 5.84 -15.37
N ILE A 28 7.21 6.95 -14.75
CA ILE A 28 6.62 7.03 -13.42
C ILE A 28 5.26 7.70 -13.56
N GLN A 29 4.20 6.95 -13.29
CA GLN A 29 2.84 7.44 -13.26
C GLN A 29 2.39 7.53 -11.80
N SER A 30 2.05 8.72 -11.35
CA SER A 30 1.49 8.93 -10.01
C SER A 30 -0.02 9.12 -10.08
N TYR A 31 -0.70 8.62 -9.06
CA TYR A 31 -2.13 8.78 -8.82
C TYR A 31 -2.32 9.34 -7.42
N THR A 32 -3.24 10.28 -7.28
CA THR A 32 -3.53 10.93 -5.99
C THR A 32 -5.01 10.88 -5.68
N GLU A 33 -5.41 11.37 -4.51
CA GLU A 33 -6.82 11.54 -4.15
C GLU A 33 -7.55 12.56 -5.03
N ASN A 34 -6.81 13.37 -5.78
CA ASN A 34 -7.38 14.41 -6.63
C ASN A 34 -7.42 14.01 -8.11
N ALA A 35 -6.35 13.38 -8.62
CA ALA A 35 -6.25 13.02 -10.03
C ALA A 35 -5.06 12.10 -10.32
N LYS A 36 -5.10 11.49 -11.50
CA LYS A 36 -3.93 10.91 -12.18
C LYS A 36 -3.01 12.04 -12.63
N GLN A 37 -1.74 11.99 -12.22
CA GLN A 37 -0.74 13.00 -12.56
C GLN A 37 -0.13 12.73 -13.95
N PRO A 38 0.49 13.73 -14.60
CA PRO A 38 1.25 13.50 -15.82
C PRO A 38 2.39 12.48 -15.63
N VAL A 39 2.67 11.69 -16.65
CA VAL A 39 3.80 10.73 -16.63
C VAL A 39 5.12 11.47 -16.57
N LYS A 40 5.98 11.08 -15.63
CA LYS A 40 7.36 11.56 -15.53
C LYS A 40 8.31 10.49 -16.07
N SER A 41 8.97 10.75 -17.20
CA SER A 41 9.98 9.85 -17.72
C SER A 41 11.36 10.24 -17.20
N VAL A 42 12.14 9.27 -16.76
CA VAL A 42 13.52 9.46 -16.30
C VAL A 42 14.47 8.52 -17.02
N ASN A 43 15.70 9.00 -17.27
CA ASN A 43 16.80 8.18 -17.78
C ASN A 43 17.71 7.81 -16.59
N LEU A 44 17.83 6.52 -16.32
CA LEU A 44 18.64 5.97 -15.26
C LEU A 44 19.89 5.31 -15.85
N LYS A 45 21.04 5.89 -15.59
CA LYS A 45 22.34 5.41 -16.09
C LYS A 45 22.60 3.97 -15.66
N SER A 46 23.40 3.26 -16.46
CA SER A 46 23.87 1.92 -16.08
C SER A 46 24.62 1.95 -14.76
N LYS A 47 24.47 0.90 -13.95
CA LYS A 47 25.11 0.74 -12.63
C LYS A 47 24.93 1.95 -11.69
N SER A 48 23.75 2.58 -11.75
CA SER A 48 23.43 3.74 -10.93
C SER A 48 22.09 3.59 -10.23
N TYR A 49 21.82 4.50 -9.30
CA TYR A 49 20.52 4.65 -8.67
C TYR A 49 20.07 6.11 -8.70
N MET A 50 18.78 6.32 -8.55
CA MET A 50 18.15 7.64 -8.47
C MET A 50 17.15 7.63 -7.31
N GLN A 51 17.15 8.69 -6.52
CA GLN A 51 16.14 8.94 -5.51
C GLN A 51 15.25 10.09 -5.97
N ILE A 52 13.95 9.88 -5.88
CA ILE A 52 12.92 10.85 -6.26
C ILE A 52 12.05 11.07 -5.04
N SER A 53 11.96 12.29 -4.57
CA SER A 53 11.07 12.64 -3.47
C SER A 53 9.60 12.49 -3.90
N LEU A 54 8.74 11.94 -3.04
CA LEU A 54 7.33 11.73 -3.37
C LEU A 54 6.57 13.04 -3.55
N ASP A 55 6.95 14.09 -2.85
CA ASP A 55 6.38 15.44 -3.01
C ASP A 55 6.67 16.04 -4.40
N SER A 56 7.77 15.63 -5.07
CA SER A 56 8.06 16.02 -6.45
C SER A 56 7.21 15.28 -7.50
N LEU A 57 6.54 14.21 -7.12
CA LEU A 57 5.64 13.44 -7.98
C LEU A 57 4.18 13.89 -7.85
N ALA A 58 3.79 14.42 -6.70
CA ALA A 58 2.42 14.84 -6.39
C ALA A 58 2.43 15.91 -5.30
N PRO A 59 2.80 17.15 -5.61
CA PRO A 59 3.02 18.19 -4.60
C PRO A 59 1.77 18.51 -3.79
N GLY A 60 1.84 18.31 -2.46
CA GLY A 60 0.78 18.66 -1.53
C GLY A 60 -0.32 17.61 -1.34
N ASP A 61 -0.31 16.53 -2.13
CA ASP A 61 -1.29 15.45 -2.03
C ASP A 61 -1.00 14.54 -0.82
N LYS A 62 -2.06 13.96 -0.25
CA LYS A 62 -1.95 13.13 0.96
C LYS A 62 -1.93 11.64 0.66
N ALA A 63 -2.70 11.22 -0.34
CA ALA A 63 -2.82 9.82 -0.73
C ALA A 63 -2.14 9.59 -2.07
N LEU A 64 -1.15 8.71 -2.11
CA LEU A 64 -0.34 8.47 -3.29
C LEU A 64 -0.34 6.99 -3.66
N ALA A 65 -0.43 6.71 -4.96
CA ALA A 65 -0.02 5.45 -5.57
C ALA A 65 0.92 5.75 -6.74
N VAL A 66 1.94 4.90 -6.91
CA VAL A 66 2.98 5.11 -7.94
C VAL A 66 3.15 3.84 -8.75
N GLN A 67 3.00 3.97 -10.06
CA GLN A 67 3.30 2.93 -11.02
C GLN A 67 4.66 3.24 -11.69
N VAL A 68 5.55 2.25 -11.71
CA VAL A 68 6.87 2.34 -12.31
C VAL A 68 6.93 1.37 -13.48
N VAL A 69 7.14 1.88 -14.68
CA VAL A 69 7.16 1.09 -15.92
C VAL A 69 8.47 1.30 -16.64
N PRO A 70 9.41 0.33 -16.63
CA PRO A 70 10.59 0.38 -17.46
C PRO A 70 10.20 0.28 -18.94
N ARG A 71 10.54 1.30 -19.75
CA ARG A 71 10.40 1.25 -21.21
C ARG A 71 11.58 0.54 -21.86
N SER A 72 12.75 0.70 -21.27
CA SER A 72 13.97 -0.01 -21.69
C SER A 72 14.84 -0.32 -20.47
N GLY A 73 15.65 -1.38 -20.58
CA GLY A 73 16.52 -1.81 -19.51
C GLY A 73 15.76 -2.59 -18.40
N ARG A 74 16.44 -2.80 -17.28
CA ARG A 74 15.91 -3.48 -16.10
C ARG A 74 16.14 -2.60 -14.89
N VAL A 75 15.09 -2.33 -14.13
CA VAL A 75 15.12 -1.46 -12.97
C VAL A 75 14.44 -2.16 -11.80
N ASN A 76 15.09 -2.12 -10.64
CA ASN A 76 14.45 -2.40 -9.36
C ASN A 76 13.96 -1.08 -8.78
N ALA A 77 12.75 -1.10 -8.21
CA ALA A 77 12.17 0.05 -7.56
C ALA A 77 11.83 -0.28 -6.11
N PHE A 78 12.06 0.69 -5.22
CA PHE A 78 11.74 0.61 -3.79
C PHE A 78 11.05 1.92 -3.40
N MET A 79 10.09 1.84 -2.52
CA MET A 79 9.43 3.03 -2.00
C MET A 79 9.47 3.02 -0.48
N ILE A 80 9.85 4.16 0.10
CA ILE A 80 9.91 4.41 1.53
C ILE A 80 8.94 5.54 1.84
N ASP A 81 8.09 5.34 2.84
CA ASP A 81 7.24 6.38 3.41
C ASP A 81 7.78 6.75 4.79
N GLU A 82 8.19 8.00 4.98
CA GLU A 82 8.66 8.54 6.25
C GLU A 82 7.75 9.70 6.65
N GLN A 83 7.10 9.59 7.79
CA GLN A 83 6.14 10.57 8.28
C GLN A 83 6.69 11.35 9.46
N GLY A 84 6.29 12.62 9.55
CA GLY A 84 6.69 13.51 10.63
C GLY A 84 5.63 14.55 10.95
N ALA A 85 5.77 15.17 12.10
CA ALA A 85 4.99 16.34 12.52
C ALA A 85 5.96 17.42 13.01
N GLY A 86 6.28 18.37 12.15
CA GLY A 86 7.37 19.30 12.37
C GLY A 86 8.71 18.58 12.54
N LEU A 87 9.38 18.77 13.68
CA LEU A 87 10.66 18.11 14.02
C LEU A 87 10.49 16.70 14.60
N LYS A 88 9.26 16.24 14.85
CA LYS A 88 8.99 14.95 15.45
C LYS A 88 8.79 13.89 14.39
N ALA A 89 9.65 12.87 14.38
CA ALA A 89 9.43 11.68 13.58
C ALA A 89 8.21 10.88 14.10
N LEU A 90 7.34 10.46 13.20
CA LEU A 90 6.16 9.62 13.49
C LEU A 90 6.35 8.18 13.03
N GLY A 91 7.44 7.88 12.35
CA GLY A 91 7.81 6.56 11.88
C GLY A 91 8.16 6.54 10.39
N GLY A 92 8.55 5.37 9.91
CA GLY A 92 8.85 5.12 8.52
C GLY A 92 8.74 3.64 8.20
N ASP A 93 8.25 3.33 6.99
CA ASP A 93 8.12 1.96 6.52
C ASP A 93 8.36 1.86 5.01
N PHE A 94 8.70 0.66 4.57
CA PHE A 94 8.72 0.34 3.15
C PHE A 94 7.30 0.06 2.64
N VAL A 95 6.97 0.67 1.52
CA VAL A 95 5.78 0.30 0.76
C VAL A 95 6.20 -0.74 -0.27
N ASN A 96 5.75 -1.98 -0.12
CA ASN A 96 6.10 -3.03 -1.05
C ASN A 96 5.41 -2.82 -2.41
N SER A 97 6.07 -3.24 -3.49
CA SER A 97 5.47 -3.19 -4.82
C SER A 97 4.42 -4.27 -4.99
N TYR A 98 3.38 -3.94 -5.74
CA TYR A 98 2.38 -4.88 -6.22
C TYR A 98 2.51 -4.98 -7.76
N PRO A 99 2.74 -6.16 -8.31
CA PRO A 99 3.19 -6.25 -9.71
C PRO A 99 2.09 -5.96 -10.73
N ILE A 100 0.85 -6.39 -10.50
CA ILE A 100 -0.24 -6.32 -11.48
C ILE A 100 -1.56 -6.08 -10.77
N ALA A 101 -2.35 -5.10 -11.23
CA ALA A 101 -3.71 -4.90 -10.77
C ALA A 101 -4.58 -6.15 -11.05
N SER A 102 -5.41 -6.53 -10.10
CA SER A 102 -6.23 -7.75 -10.17
C SER A 102 -7.65 -7.47 -9.68
N LYS A 103 -8.62 -8.27 -10.17
CA LYS A 103 -10.02 -8.21 -9.73
C LYS A 103 -10.24 -8.82 -8.33
N GLU A 104 -9.31 -9.64 -7.89
CA GLU A 104 -9.26 -10.19 -6.55
C GLU A 104 -7.84 -10.04 -5.98
N ILE A 105 -7.75 -9.49 -4.78
CA ILE A 105 -6.50 -9.27 -4.06
C ILE A 105 -6.65 -9.62 -2.59
N VAL A 106 -5.55 -10.00 -1.96
CA VAL A 106 -5.50 -10.25 -0.52
C VAL A 106 -4.41 -9.38 0.09
N ILE A 107 -4.72 -8.69 1.17
CA ILE A 107 -3.75 -7.98 2.00
C ILE A 107 -3.55 -8.79 3.27
N PRO A 108 -2.44 -9.53 3.38
CA PRO A 108 -2.18 -10.39 4.54
C PRO A 108 -1.53 -9.62 5.68
N ALA A 109 -1.54 -10.22 6.87
CA ALA A 109 -0.74 -9.83 8.03
C ALA A 109 -0.91 -8.36 8.46
N ILE A 110 -2.13 -7.81 8.37
CA ILE A 110 -2.44 -6.49 8.89
C ILE A 110 -2.37 -6.56 10.41
N PRO A 111 -1.48 -5.79 11.09
CA PRO A 111 -1.33 -5.86 12.53
C PRO A 111 -2.55 -5.29 13.22
N SER A 112 -3.02 -5.96 14.25
CA SER A 112 -4.10 -5.50 15.12
C SER A 112 -3.57 -5.30 16.53
N GLN A 113 -4.01 -4.26 17.19
CA GLN A 113 -3.72 -4.01 18.59
C GLN A 113 -5.06 -3.90 19.34
N PRO A 114 -5.67 -5.05 19.70
CA PRO A 114 -6.93 -5.05 20.42
C PRO A 114 -6.79 -4.26 21.72
N PRO A 115 -7.81 -3.50 22.11
CA PRO A 115 -7.74 -2.69 23.33
C PRO A 115 -7.60 -3.58 24.56
N LYS A 116 -6.67 -3.23 25.43
CA LYS A 116 -6.63 -3.83 26.78
C LYS A 116 -7.87 -3.38 27.55
N LYS A 117 -8.30 -4.19 28.52
CA LYS A 117 -9.48 -3.89 29.36
C LYS A 117 -9.40 -2.45 29.90
N GLY A 118 -10.41 -1.64 29.60
CA GLY A 118 -10.48 -0.23 30.02
C GLY A 118 -9.69 0.76 29.15
N GLN A 119 -9.08 0.33 28.05
CA GLN A 119 -8.37 1.21 27.10
C GLN A 119 -9.10 1.28 25.75
N LYS A 120 -8.95 2.40 25.05
CA LYS A 120 -9.40 2.50 23.65
C LYS A 120 -8.44 1.71 22.75
N ALA A 121 -8.95 1.22 21.61
CA ALA A 121 -8.11 0.62 20.56
C ALA A 121 -6.95 1.56 20.21
N SER A 122 -5.75 1.02 20.13
CA SER A 122 -4.52 1.80 19.86
C SER A 122 -4.09 1.76 18.39
N ALA A 123 -4.66 0.88 17.58
CA ALA A 123 -4.43 0.81 16.15
C ALA A 123 -5.59 1.43 15.39
N SER A 124 -5.27 2.21 14.35
CA SER A 124 -6.22 2.65 13.33
C SER A 124 -5.72 2.13 11.99
N HIS A 125 -6.63 1.70 11.14
CA HIS A 125 -6.31 1.17 9.82
C HIS A 125 -6.98 2.03 8.75
N THR A 126 -6.23 2.30 7.68
CA THR A 126 -6.74 3.01 6.50
C THR A 126 -6.46 2.14 5.28
N LEU A 127 -7.52 1.68 4.62
CA LEU A 127 -7.43 1.07 3.31
C LEU A 127 -7.19 2.18 2.30
N ARG A 128 -6.16 2.03 1.48
CA ARG A 128 -5.91 2.83 0.29
C ARG A 128 -6.10 1.93 -0.92
N ILE A 129 -6.94 2.35 -1.87
CA ILE A 129 -7.32 1.55 -3.03
C ILE A 129 -7.39 2.42 -4.28
N LEU A 130 -7.05 1.84 -5.42
CA LEU A 130 -7.06 2.48 -6.72
C LEU A 130 -7.48 1.46 -7.79
N THR A 131 -8.35 1.87 -8.72
CA THR A 131 -8.47 1.25 -10.04
C THR A 131 -7.66 2.09 -11.04
N PRO A 132 -6.55 1.56 -11.58
CA PRO A 132 -5.66 2.34 -12.45
C PRO A 132 -6.18 2.49 -13.89
N GLY A 133 -7.25 1.77 -14.25
CA GLY A 133 -7.92 1.88 -15.54
C GLY A 133 -8.74 3.16 -15.66
N ASP A 134 -9.58 3.21 -16.71
CA ASP A 134 -10.40 4.39 -17.03
C ASP A 134 -11.89 4.17 -16.69
N VAL A 135 -12.23 3.06 -16.03
CA VAL A 135 -13.61 2.69 -15.67
C VAL A 135 -13.77 2.71 -14.17
N ASN A 136 -14.74 3.48 -13.69
CA ASN A 136 -15.15 3.47 -12.28
C ASN A 136 -15.62 2.07 -11.89
N THR A 137 -15.39 1.69 -10.65
CA THR A 137 -15.77 0.36 -10.17
C THR A 137 -16.30 0.39 -8.75
N THR A 138 -16.83 -0.74 -8.31
CA THR A 138 -17.17 -0.96 -6.91
C THR A 138 -16.27 -2.07 -6.36
N PHE A 139 -16.11 -2.11 -5.05
CA PHE A 139 -15.42 -3.23 -4.40
C PHE A 139 -16.18 -3.73 -3.19
N THR A 140 -15.97 -4.98 -2.86
CA THR A 140 -16.37 -5.59 -1.59
C THR A 140 -15.13 -6.02 -0.83
N LEU A 141 -15.05 -5.66 0.45
CA LEU A 141 -13.96 -6.04 1.34
C LEU A 141 -14.48 -7.02 2.38
N GLU A 142 -13.80 -8.16 2.50
CA GLU A 142 -14.01 -9.17 3.52
C GLU A 142 -12.81 -9.22 4.46
N VAL A 143 -13.06 -9.19 5.75
CA VAL A 143 -12.04 -9.40 6.79
C VAL A 143 -11.90 -10.89 7.04
N LEU A 144 -10.67 -11.38 7.07
CA LEU A 144 -10.30 -12.76 7.36
C LEU A 144 -9.51 -12.78 8.68
N SER A 145 -9.98 -13.51 9.64
CA SER A 145 -9.36 -13.64 10.97
C SER A 145 -9.39 -15.09 11.46
N ALA A 146 -8.75 -15.38 12.59
CA ALA A 146 -8.83 -16.68 13.22
C ALA A 146 -10.26 -17.04 13.66
N ASP A 147 -11.10 -16.05 13.90
CA ASP A 147 -12.50 -16.22 14.35
C ASP A 147 -13.47 -16.42 13.17
N GLY A 148 -12.97 -16.39 11.91
CA GLY A 148 -13.76 -16.53 10.69
C GLY A 148 -13.64 -15.32 9.78
N SER A 149 -14.57 -15.23 8.81
CA SER A 149 -14.61 -14.13 7.83
C SER A 149 -15.94 -13.37 7.89
N PHE A 150 -15.88 -12.07 7.63
CA PHE A 150 -17.06 -11.20 7.58
C PHE A 150 -16.81 -9.95 6.74
N VAL A 151 -17.88 -9.38 6.19
CA VAL A 151 -17.86 -8.09 5.50
C VAL A 151 -18.20 -6.99 6.49
N PRO A 152 -17.29 -6.04 6.79
CA PRO A 152 -17.59 -4.93 7.68
C PRO A 152 -18.73 -4.06 7.13
N VAL A 153 -19.48 -3.43 8.03
CA VAL A 153 -20.56 -2.52 7.64
C VAL A 153 -20.02 -1.41 6.76
N GLY A 154 -20.68 -1.19 5.62
CA GLY A 154 -20.29 -0.18 4.64
C GLY A 154 -19.13 -0.56 3.71
N MET A 155 -18.64 -1.82 3.75
CA MET A 155 -17.58 -2.33 2.88
C MET A 155 -18.08 -3.30 1.80
N SER A 156 -19.38 -3.34 1.56
CA SER A 156 -20.01 -4.03 0.44
C SER A 156 -20.37 -3.03 -0.65
N SER A 157 -19.96 -3.32 -1.90
CA SER A 157 -20.22 -2.48 -3.08
C SER A 157 -19.87 -0.99 -2.94
N ARG A 158 -18.68 -0.72 -2.35
CA ARG A 158 -18.17 0.65 -2.25
C ARG A 158 -17.66 1.13 -3.60
N SER A 159 -18.13 2.29 -4.05
CA SER A 159 -17.68 2.91 -5.29
C SER A 159 -16.32 3.57 -5.15
N ILE A 160 -15.49 3.45 -6.18
CA ILE A 160 -14.23 4.16 -6.38
C ILE A 160 -14.15 4.68 -7.81
N ASP A 161 -13.58 5.85 -7.97
CA ASP A 161 -13.40 6.49 -9.26
C ASP A 161 -12.11 6.02 -9.94
N ALA A 162 -12.16 5.92 -11.26
CA ALA A 162 -11.02 5.51 -12.09
C ALA A 162 -9.88 6.53 -12.00
N GLY A 163 -8.67 6.03 -11.81
CA GLY A 163 -7.48 6.88 -11.77
C GLY A 163 -7.33 7.75 -10.53
N VAL A 164 -8.22 7.59 -9.53
CA VAL A 164 -8.21 8.37 -8.28
C VAL A 164 -7.97 7.44 -7.10
N VAL A 165 -7.04 7.82 -6.23
CA VAL A 165 -6.77 7.08 -4.99
C VAL A 165 -7.86 7.36 -3.98
N SER A 166 -8.50 6.31 -3.49
CA SER A 166 -9.53 6.39 -2.46
C SER A 166 -9.02 5.84 -1.13
N GLU A 167 -9.42 6.47 -0.02
CA GLU A 167 -9.10 6.01 1.33
C GLU A 167 -10.37 5.71 2.13
N PHE A 168 -10.33 4.60 2.87
CA PHE A 168 -11.42 4.16 3.74
C PHE A 168 -10.88 3.75 5.09
N SER A 169 -11.48 4.26 6.16
CA SER A 169 -11.16 3.81 7.51
C SER A 169 -11.67 2.38 7.72
N LEU A 170 -10.81 1.52 8.25
CA LEU A 170 -11.15 0.16 8.67
C LEU A 170 -11.08 0.09 10.20
N ASP A 171 -12.16 -0.37 10.81
CA ASP A 171 -12.23 -0.64 12.25
C ASP A 171 -12.81 -2.04 12.49
N PRO A 172 -12.11 -3.10 12.08
CA PRO A 172 -12.55 -4.45 12.35
C PRO A 172 -12.39 -4.73 13.83
N LYS A 173 -13.50 -5.03 14.50
CA LYS A 173 -13.48 -5.44 15.91
C LYS A 173 -13.11 -6.91 16.02
N ILE A 174 -11.80 -7.17 16.00
CA ILE A 174 -11.23 -8.51 16.11
C ILE A 174 -10.38 -8.64 17.36
N SER A 175 -10.30 -9.85 17.90
CA SER A 175 -9.51 -10.18 19.09
C SER A 175 -8.08 -10.59 18.76
N ALA A 176 -7.84 -11.04 17.54
CA ALA A 176 -6.52 -11.50 17.06
C ALA A 176 -5.51 -10.37 16.95
N SER A 177 -4.21 -10.69 17.05
CA SER A 177 -3.10 -9.74 16.89
C SER A 177 -2.83 -9.35 15.44
N ALA A 178 -3.40 -10.06 14.48
CA ALA A 178 -3.32 -9.77 13.05
C ALA A 178 -4.57 -10.30 12.33
N PHE A 179 -4.84 -9.70 11.18
CA PHE A 179 -5.90 -10.15 10.27
C PHE A 179 -5.46 -9.98 8.81
N ALA A 180 -6.25 -10.47 7.91
CA ALA A 180 -6.11 -10.21 6.49
C ALA A 180 -7.41 -9.65 5.93
N VAL A 181 -7.34 -9.01 4.77
CA VAL A 181 -8.53 -8.62 4.02
C VAL A 181 -8.47 -9.19 2.61
N ARG A 182 -9.60 -9.65 2.11
CA ARG A 182 -9.82 -10.00 0.70
C ARG A 182 -10.67 -8.93 0.08
N ILE A 183 -10.28 -8.44 -1.08
CA ILE A 183 -11.02 -7.41 -1.81
C ILE A 183 -11.31 -7.95 -3.19
N THR A 184 -12.58 -7.85 -3.60
CA THR A 184 -13.05 -8.23 -4.93
C THR A 184 -13.70 -7.04 -5.62
N ALA A 185 -13.44 -6.89 -6.91
CA ALA A 185 -13.99 -5.82 -7.74
C ALA A 185 -14.22 -6.30 -9.18
N PRO A 186 -15.20 -5.73 -9.90
CA PRO A 186 -15.41 -5.99 -11.33
C PRO A 186 -14.23 -5.59 -12.21
N GLU A 187 -13.56 -4.48 -11.87
CA GLU A 187 -12.38 -3.98 -12.56
C GLU A 187 -11.08 -4.23 -11.75
N PRO A 188 -9.92 -4.34 -12.44
CA PRO A 188 -8.65 -4.54 -11.76
C PRO A 188 -8.32 -3.41 -10.79
N ILE A 189 -7.93 -3.77 -9.58
CA ILE A 189 -7.60 -2.86 -8.49
C ILE A 189 -6.20 -3.14 -7.93
N VAL A 190 -5.64 -2.15 -7.25
CA VAL A 190 -4.48 -2.26 -6.37
C VAL A 190 -4.82 -1.65 -5.02
N ALA A 191 -4.32 -2.23 -3.94
CA ALA A 191 -4.61 -1.70 -2.61
C ALA A 191 -3.49 -2.01 -1.60
N SER A 192 -3.52 -1.28 -0.51
CA SER A 192 -2.73 -1.52 0.71
C SER A 192 -3.48 -1.02 1.93
N VAL A 193 -3.04 -1.44 3.10
CA VAL A 193 -3.55 -0.92 4.38
C VAL A 193 -2.40 -0.29 5.15
N SER A 194 -2.57 0.98 5.51
CA SER A 194 -1.74 1.64 6.49
C SER A 194 -2.31 1.40 7.88
N SER A 195 -1.48 0.96 8.80
CA SER A 195 -1.88 0.73 10.19
C SER A 195 -1.03 1.56 11.12
N SER A 196 -1.63 2.45 11.91
CA SER A 196 -0.91 3.10 13.00
C SER A 196 -0.78 2.11 14.16
N VAL A 197 0.42 1.98 14.69
CA VAL A 197 0.75 1.09 15.79
C VAL A 197 1.42 1.85 16.92
N THR A 198 1.34 1.33 18.14
CA THR A 198 2.04 1.90 19.28
C THR A 198 3.00 0.87 19.85
N VAL A 199 4.29 1.15 19.77
CA VAL A 199 5.34 0.31 20.32
C VAL A 199 6.07 1.07 21.41
N SER A 200 6.11 0.51 22.63
CA SER A 200 6.80 1.12 23.79
C SER A 200 6.43 2.61 23.99
N ARG A 201 5.16 2.95 23.91
CA ARG A 201 4.61 4.32 24.01
C ARG A 201 4.98 5.26 22.84
N LYS A 202 5.67 4.79 21.83
CA LYS A 202 5.94 5.54 20.60
C LYS A 202 4.94 5.15 19.54
N LYS A 203 4.45 6.15 18.82
CA LYS A 203 3.62 5.93 17.63
C LYS A 203 4.51 5.59 16.46
N ASP A 204 4.07 4.65 15.67
CA ASP A 204 4.67 4.22 14.42
C ASP A 204 3.55 3.79 13.46
N PHE A 205 3.90 3.43 12.24
CA PHE A 205 2.94 2.89 11.28
C PHE A 205 3.59 1.81 10.42
N VAL A 206 2.76 0.97 9.83
CA VAL A 206 3.21 -0.05 8.88
C VAL A 206 2.28 -0.08 7.67
N TRP A 207 2.86 -0.43 6.52
CA TRP A 207 2.15 -0.70 5.27
C TRP A 207 2.03 -2.19 5.03
N SER A 208 0.81 -2.71 5.02
CA SER A 208 0.49 -4.06 4.55
C SER A 208 0.02 -3.97 3.10
N THR A 209 0.75 -4.59 2.19
CA THR A 209 0.51 -4.48 0.74
C THR A 209 -0.23 -5.72 0.23
N ALA A 210 -1.11 -5.52 -0.74
CA ALA A 210 -1.84 -6.58 -1.39
C ALA A 210 -0.92 -7.55 -2.14
N THR A 211 -1.36 -8.81 -2.20
CA THR A 211 -0.79 -9.86 -3.04
C THR A 211 -1.90 -10.48 -3.89
N PRO A 212 -1.62 -10.96 -5.11
CA PRO A 212 -2.59 -11.77 -5.84
C PRO A 212 -2.87 -13.07 -5.08
N PRO A 213 -4.07 -13.62 -5.19
CA PRO A 213 -4.34 -14.96 -4.70
C PRO A 213 -3.33 -15.96 -5.30
N LEU A 214 -2.86 -16.89 -4.48
CA LEU A 214 -2.01 -17.95 -4.97
C LEU A 214 -2.80 -18.87 -5.89
N THR A 215 -2.22 -19.22 -7.02
CA THR A 215 -2.76 -20.32 -7.83
C THR A 215 -2.67 -21.63 -7.05
N PRO A 216 -3.55 -22.63 -7.32
CA PRO A 216 -3.45 -23.93 -6.67
C PRO A 216 -2.03 -24.48 -6.78
N MET A 217 -1.38 -24.74 -5.65
CA MET A 217 -0.03 -25.26 -5.57
C MET A 217 0.15 -26.07 -4.30
N SER A 218 1.13 -26.99 -4.31
CA SER A 218 1.57 -27.68 -3.10
C SER A 218 2.54 -26.77 -2.35
N LEU A 219 2.24 -26.51 -1.08
CA LEU A 219 3.09 -25.73 -0.19
C LEU A 219 3.64 -26.63 0.91
N ALA A 220 4.93 -26.51 1.20
CA ALA A 220 5.54 -27.05 2.39
C ALA A 220 5.80 -25.90 3.38
N VAL A 221 5.21 -25.99 4.56
CA VAL A 221 5.44 -25.02 5.65
C VAL A 221 6.27 -25.70 6.71
N THR A 222 7.42 -25.11 7.02
CA THR A 222 8.33 -25.60 8.07
C THR A 222 8.28 -24.66 9.28
N GLY A 223 8.56 -25.18 10.46
CA GLY A 223 8.64 -24.38 11.69
C GLY A 223 7.28 -24.03 12.30
N LEU A 224 6.22 -24.75 11.96
CA LEU A 224 4.96 -24.64 12.71
C LEU A 224 5.19 -25.16 14.14
N SER A 225 4.95 -24.33 15.13
CA SER A 225 4.86 -24.81 16.51
C SER A 225 3.67 -25.78 16.63
N PRO A 226 3.79 -26.88 17.37
CA PRO A 226 2.62 -27.71 17.66
C PRO A 226 1.58 -26.86 18.38
N LEU A 227 0.32 -27.02 17.98
CA LEU A 227 -0.85 -26.40 18.61
C LEU A 227 -1.03 -26.90 20.04
#